data_3b8dc1bd2d16f62b7195b03bd8111bac
#
_entry.id   3b8dc1bd2d16f62b7195b03bd8111bac
#
_cell.length_a   1.000
_cell.length_b   1.000
_cell.length_c   1.000
_cell.angle_alpha   90.00
_cell.angle_beta   90.00
_cell.angle_gamma   90.00
#
_symmetry.space_group_name_H-M   'P 1'
#
loop_
_entity.id
_entity.type
_entity.pdbx_description
1 polymer ?
#
loop_
_entity_poly.entity_id
_entity_poly.type
_entity_poly.pdbx_seq_one_letter_code
_entity_poly.pdbx_strand_id
1 'polypeptide(L)'
;IIAKTGNEPAVTKSQQRINLGSGIILFDTPGVLWPKLENPNSIYRLASSGAVKNTAMEYDDVGFFAADYLIKAYPEVMKERFKLDELPSTEIEFLEAAAKTRGAIASGGRVNLHKICEILLKELQSGKLGRVTLETPEMLICEKEEMAKAAAKKAEAKAKRKEKFKTGSLTPDKKDRKEKREEKRQEQSRRMRKK
;
A
#
# COMPACT_ATOMS: atom_id res chain seq x y z
N ILE A 1 -22.73 -26.18 3.45
CA ILE A 1 -21.87 -25.01 3.71
C ILE A 1 -22.28 -24.45 5.05
N ILE A 2 -21.40 -24.51 6.03
CA ILE A 2 -21.69 -24.11 7.42
C ILE A 2 -21.52 -22.60 7.62
N ALA A 3 -20.62 -21.97 6.88
CA ALA A 3 -20.39 -20.52 6.89
C ALA A 3 -20.19 -19.99 5.46
N LYS A 4 -20.62 -18.76 5.18
CA LYS A 4 -20.32 -18.10 3.92
C LYS A 4 -18.84 -17.73 3.87
N THR A 5 -18.16 -18.17 2.82
CA THR A 5 -16.80 -17.76 2.52
C THR A 5 -16.78 -16.93 1.24
N GLY A 6 -15.90 -15.94 1.15
CA GLY A 6 -15.73 -15.11 -0.03
C GLY A 6 -14.35 -14.46 -0.03
N ASN A 7 -13.87 -14.11 -1.21
CA ASN A 7 -12.59 -13.41 -1.39
C ASN A 7 -12.75 -11.90 -1.17
N GLU A 8 -13.59 -11.52 -0.20
CA GLU A 8 -13.84 -10.12 0.17
C GLU A 8 -13.87 -10.00 1.70
N PRO A 9 -13.33 -8.92 2.27
CA PRO A 9 -13.48 -8.64 3.70
C PRO A 9 -14.96 -8.38 4.05
N ALA A 10 -15.30 -8.61 5.32
CA ALA A 10 -16.65 -8.41 5.87
C ALA A 10 -17.76 -9.27 5.23
N VAL A 11 -17.44 -10.50 4.82
CA VAL A 11 -18.45 -11.48 4.37
C VAL A 11 -19.38 -11.86 5.51
N THR A 12 -18.84 -12.03 6.71
CA THR A 12 -19.61 -12.31 7.94
C THR A 12 -20.12 -11.00 8.53
N LYS A 13 -21.44 -10.83 8.56
CA LYS A 13 -22.10 -9.60 9.03
C LYS A 13 -22.54 -9.67 10.50
N SER A 14 -22.71 -10.87 11.04
CA SER A 14 -23.12 -11.10 12.42
C SER A 14 -22.44 -12.36 12.95
N GLN A 15 -22.28 -12.41 14.28
CA GLN A 15 -21.71 -13.57 14.93
C GLN A 15 -22.59 -14.81 14.69
N GLN A 16 -21.99 -15.89 14.24
CA GLN A 16 -22.66 -17.17 14.03
C GLN A 16 -22.08 -18.21 14.97
N ARG A 17 -22.97 -18.97 15.63
CA ARG A 17 -22.61 -20.11 16.43
C ARG A 17 -22.73 -21.38 15.59
N ILE A 18 -21.63 -22.10 15.45
CA ILE A 18 -21.52 -23.30 14.63
C ILE A 18 -21.15 -24.48 15.54
N ASN A 19 -22.00 -25.50 15.60
CA ASN A 19 -21.69 -26.70 16.33
C ASN A 19 -20.94 -27.68 15.39
N LEU A 20 -19.70 -27.99 15.73
CA LEU A 20 -18.86 -28.90 14.95
C LEU A 20 -19.02 -30.37 15.38
N GLY A 21 -19.88 -30.66 16.37
CA GLY A 21 -19.99 -31.97 16.99
C GLY A 21 -18.96 -32.19 18.11
N SER A 22 -19.01 -33.33 18.77
CA SER A 22 -18.05 -33.70 19.85
C SER A 22 -17.88 -32.66 20.96
N GLY A 23 -18.90 -31.81 21.21
CA GLY A 23 -18.85 -30.77 22.22
C GLY A 23 -18.08 -29.49 21.81
N ILE A 24 -17.60 -29.42 20.57
CA ILE A 24 -16.88 -28.24 20.06
C ILE A 24 -17.85 -27.25 19.44
N ILE A 25 -17.82 -26.01 19.91
CA ILE A 25 -18.63 -24.92 19.39
C ILE A 25 -17.69 -23.86 18.83
N LEU A 26 -17.84 -23.53 17.55
CA LEU A 26 -17.14 -22.46 16.87
C LEU A 26 -18.04 -21.21 16.83
N PHE A 27 -17.45 -20.05 17.14
CA PHE A 27 -18.10 -18.77 16.92
C PHE A 27 -17.41 -18.06 15.76
N ASP A 28 -18.10 -17.94 14.63
CA ASP A 28 -17.66 -17.10 13.53
C ASP A 28 -18.02 -15.65 13.86
N THR A 29 -17.00 -14.79 13.92
CA THR A 29 -17.15 -13.38 14.26
C THR A 29 -16.81 -12.51 13.04
N PRO A 30 -17.56 -11.41 12.81
CA PRO A 30 -17.21 -10.47 11.75
C PRO A 30 -15.79 -9.96 11.87
N GLY A 31 -15.06 -9.96 10.77
CA GLY A 31 -13.74 -9.30 10.69
C GLY A 31 -13.90 -7.78 10.84
N VAL A 32 -13.19 -7.19 11.78
CA VAL A 32 -13.17 -5.74 12.00
C VAL A 32 -11.77 -5.22 11.74
N LEU A 33 -11.65 -4.30 10.79
CA LEU A 33 -10.43 -3.55 10.60
C LEU A 33 -10.55 -2.21 11.36
N TRP A 34 -9.50 -1.85 12.10
CA TRP A 34 -9.46 -0.55 12.77
C TRP A 34 -9.54 0.59 11.75
N PRO A 35 -10.37 1.63 11.97
CA PRO A 35 -10.58 2.71 10.99
C PRO A 35 -9.32 3.51 10.68
N LYS A 36 -8.34 3.48 11.57
CA LYS A 36 -7.07 4.16 11.40
C LYS A 36 -5.94 3.31 11.97
N LEU A 37 -5.09 2.82 11.09
CA LEU A 37 -3.83 2.21 11.48
C LEU A 37 -2.77 3.32 11.60
N GLU A 38 -2.03 3.30 12.70
CA GLU A 38 -0.98 4.30 12.95
C GLU A 38 0.20 4.10 12.02
N ASN A 39 0.56 2.83 11.76
CA ASN A 39 1.67 2.45 10.90
C ASN A 39 1.20 2.28 9.44
N PRO A 40 1.66 3.12 8.51
CA PRO A 40 1.32 2.99 7.09
C PRO A 40 1.72 1.63 6.49
N ASN A 41 2.86 1.06 6.90
CA ASN A 41 3.33 -0.22 6.38
C ASN A 41 2.40 -1.37 6.76
N SER A 42 1.74 -1.30 7.94
CA SER A 42 0.75 -2.30 8.34
C SER A 42 -0.45 -2.36 7.40
N ILE A 43 -0.84 -1.22 6.82
CA ILE A 43 -1.92 -1.17 5.81
C ILE A 43 -1.50 -1.93 4.55
N TYR A 44 -0.28 -1.69 4.05
CA TYR A 44 0.25 -2.39 2.89
C TYR A 44 0.41 -3.90 3.13
N ARG A 45 0.85 -4.30 4.33
CA ARG A 45 0.94 -5.73 4.72
C ARG A 45 -0.43 -6.40 4.74
N LEU A 46 -1.44 -5.75 5.34
CA LEU A 46 -2.81 -6.25 5.35
C LEU A 46 -3.41 -6.31 3.94
N ALA A 47 -3.14 -5.33 3.10
CA ALA A 47 -3.56 -5.34 1.71
C ALA A 47 -2.86 -6.47 0.93
N SER A 48 -1.56 -6.66 1.12
CA SER A 48 -0.78 -7.74 0.48
C SER A 48 -1.29 -9.12 0.88
N SER A 49 -1.72 -9.30 2.14
CA SER A 49 -2.31 -10.56 2.62
C SER A 49 -3.76 -10.79 2.14
N GLY A 50 -4.40 -9.80 1.52
CA GLY A 50 -5.81 -9.87 1.12
C GLY A 50 -6.80 -9.54 2.23
N ALA A 51 -6.35 -9.08 3.40
CA ALA A 51 -7.23 -8.71 4.51
C ALA A 51 -7.97 -7.38 4.30
N VAL A 52 -7.53 -6.57 3.34
CA VAL A 52 -8.16 -5.30 2.94
C VAL A 52 -8.69 -5.43 1.52
N LYS A 53 -9.87 -4.86 1.28
CA LYS A 53 -10.49 -4.89 -0.05
C LYS A 53 -9.64 -4.14 -1.08
N ASN A 54 -9.44 -4.72 -2.25
CA ASN A 54 -8.60 -4.16 -3.33
C ASN A 54 -9.02 -2.76 -3.79
N THR A 55 -10.29 -2.38 -3.59
CA THR A 55 -10.80 -1.03 -3.93
C THR A 55 -10.40 0.06 -2.93
N ALA A 56 -9.78 -0.31 -1.82
CA ALA A 56 -9.39 0.64 -0.77
C ALA A 56 -7.99 1.25 -0.99
N MET A 57 -7.18 0.66 -1.88
CA MET A 57 -5.82 1.10 -2.20
C MET A 57 -5.53 0.88 -3.69
N GLU A 58 -4.60 1.66 -4.23
CA GLU A 58 -4.05 1.39 -5.57
C GLU A 58 -3.33 0.04 -5.55
N TYR A 59 -3.78 -0.87 -6.42
CA TYR A 59 -3.30 -2.26 -6.44
C TYR A 59 -1.81 -2.36 -6.77
N ASP A 60 -1.34 -1.45 -7.61
CA ASP A 60 0.05 -1.39 -8.03
C ASP A 60 0.97 -0.97 -6.87
N ASP A 61 0.56 0.02 -6.06
CA ASP A 61 1.32 0.44 -4.88
C ASP A 61 1.51 -0.71 -3.89
N VAL A 62 0.47 -1.53 -3.69
CA VAL A 62 0.56 -2.73 -2.84
C VAL A 62 1.50 -3.76 -3.46
N GLY A 63 1.47 -3.93 -4.78
CA GLY A 63 2.36 -4.81 -5.53
C GLY A 63 3.82 -4.39 -5.44
N PHE A 64 4.11 -3.10 -5.59
CA PHE A 64 5.45 -2.54 -5.42
C PHE A 64 5.97 -2.73 -3.99
N PHE A 65 5.16 -2.42 -2.99
CA PHE A 65 5.52 -2.63 -1.59
C PHE A 65 5.84 -4.11 -1.31
N ALA A 66 4.99 -5.02 -1.76
CA ALA A 66 5.20 -6.45 -1.58
C ALA A 66 6.47 -6.93 -2.31
N ALA A 67 6.72 -6.47 -3.54
CA ALA A 67 7.91 -6.80 -4.31
C ALA A 67 9.19 -6.34 -3.60
N ASP A 68 9.25 -5.07 -3.17
CA ASP A 68 10.40 -4.51 -2.44
C ASP A 68 10.73 -5.31 -1.18
N TYR A 69 9.71 -5.67 -0.41
CA TYR A 69 9.90 -6.50 0.78
C TYR A 69 10.38 -7.91 0.44
N LEU A 70 9.70 -8.57 -0.52
CA LEU A 70 9.95 -9.98 -0.81
C LEU A 70 11.32 -10.23 -1.45
N ILE A 71 11.81 -9.34 -2.31
CA ILE A 71 13.15 -9.49 -2.91
C ILE A 71 14.26 -9.35 -1.85
N LYS A 72 14.04 -8.57 -0.79
CA LYS A 72 14.99 -8.40 0.32
C LYS A 72 14.92 -9.52 1.34
N ALA A 73 13.70 -9.92 1.72
CA ALA A 73 13.48 -10.90 2.79
C ALA A 73 13.54 -12.35 2.31
N TYR A 74 13.18 -12.62 1.05
CA TYR A 74 13.05 -13.96 0.47
C TYR A 74 13.65 -14.06 -0.93
N PRO A 75 14.93 -13.67 -1.14
CA PRO A 75 15.55 -13.58 -2.46
C PRO A 75 15.51 -14.89 -3.26
N GLU A 76 15.86 -16.01 -2.61
CA GLU A 76 15.88 -17.32 -3.27
C GLU A 76 14.50 -17.79 -3.72
N VAL A 77 13.49 -17.58 -2.87
CA VAL A 77 12.09 -17.91 -3.20
C VAL A 77 11.63 -17.11 -4.43
N MET A 78 11.95 -15.81 -4.46
CA MET A 78 11.56 -14.93 -5.56
C MET A 78 12.27 -15.28 -6.85
N LYS A 79 13.58 -15.57 -6.77
CA LYS A 79 14.40 -16.01 -7.89
C LYS A 79 13.86 -17.31 -8.52
N GLU A 80 13.65 -18.32 -7.70
CA GLU A 80 13.15 -19.63 -8.13
C GLU A 80 11.73 -19.54 -8.69
N ARG A 81 10.84 -18.87 -7.95
CA ARG A 81 9.42 -18.79 -8.32
C ARG A 81 9.19 -18.06 -9.64
N PHE A 82 9.93 -16.99 -9.90
CA PHE A 82 9.81 -16.20 -11.11
C PHE A 82 10.81 -16.62 -12.21
N LYS A 83 11.60 -17.68 -11.96
CA LYS A 83 12.56 -18.25 -12.91
C LYS A 83 13.55 -17.20 -13.43
N LEU A 84 14.15 -16.45 -12.53
CA LEU A 84 15.14 -15.43 -12.84
C LEU A 84 16.55 -16.00 -12.66
N ASP A 85 17.45 -15.73 -13.58
CA ASP A 85 18.87 -16.12 -13.46
C ASP A 85 19.56 -15.30 -12.36
N GLU A 86 19.26 -14.00 -12.31
CA GLU A 86 19.72 -13.08 -11.29
C GLU A 86 18.53 -12.31 -10.72
N LEU A 87 18.58 -12.02 -9.41
CA LEU A 87 17.53 -11.24 -8.75
C LEU A 87 17.91 -9.77 -8.83
N PRO A 88 17.07 -8.91 -9.46
CA PRO A 88 17.30 -7.48 -9.48
C PRO A 88 17.23 -6.86 -8.07
N SER A 89 17.93 -5.73 -7.89
CA SER A 89 18.04 -5.04 -6.60
C SER A 89 16.85 -4.14 -6.29
N THR A 90 16.10 -3.73 -7.31
CA THR A 90 14.94 -2.86 -7.15
C THR A 90 13.65 -3.59 -7.47
N GLU A 91 12.56 -3.17 -6.81
CA GLU A 91 11.22 -3.73 -7.05
C GLU A 91 10.75 -3.54 -8.49
N ILE A 92 11.09 -2.42 -9.11
CA ILE A 92 10.70 -2.12 -10.50
C ILE A 92 11.39 -3.07 -11.46
N GLU A 93 12.71 -3.20 -11.38
CA GLU A 93 13.48 -4.12 -12.23
C GLU A 93 13.05 -5.57 -12.03
N PHE A 94 12.76 -5.96 -10.78
CA PHE A 94 12.23 -7.28 -10.48
C PHE A 94 10.87 -7.50 -11.15
N LEU A 95 9.93 -6.57 -11.01
CA LEU A 95 8.60 -6.68 -11.61
C LEU A 95 8.69 -6.71 -13.14
N GLU A 96 9.59 -5.94 -13.77
CA GLU A 96 9.83 -5.98 -15.21
C GLU A 96 10.39 -7.33 -15.67
N ALA A 97 11.37 -7.87 -14.96
CA ALA A 97 11.93 -9.18 -15.25
C ALA A 97 10.89 -10.29 -15.07
N ALA A 98 10.17 -10.28 -13.95
CA ALA A 98 9.09 -11.20 -13.65
C ALA A 98 7.93 -11.13 -14.66
N ALA A 99 7.62 -9.94 -15.16
CA ALA A 99 6.59 -9.78 -16.19
C ALA A 99 6.96 -10.47 -17.50
N LYS A 100 8.23 -10.40 -17.89
CA LYS A 100 8.74 -11.10 -19.10
C LYS A 100 8.62 -12.61 -18.96
N THR A 101 9.02 -13.17 -17.81
CA THR A 101 8.94 -14.62 -17.57
C THR A 101 7.52 -15.13 -17.42
N ARG A 102 6.58 -14.30 -16.95
CA ARG A 102 5.17 -14.64 -16.75
C ARG A 102 4.26 -14.25 -17.91
N GLY A 103 4.80 -13.65 -18.96
CA GLY A 103 4.02 -13.19 -20.10
C GLY A 103 3.05 -12.05 -19.78
N ALA A 104 3.36 -11.26 -18.76
CA ALA A 104 2.59 -10.06 -18.40
C ALA A 104 2.99 -8.88 -19.30
N ILE A 105 2.75 -9.04 -20.60
CA ILE A 105 3.11 -8.10 -21.65
C ILE A 105 1.84 -7.49 -22.23
N ALA A 106 1.83 -6.19 -22.38
CA ALA A 106 0.77 -5.43 -23.03
C ALA A 106 0.99 -5.37 -24.56
N SER A 107 -0.01 -4.87 -25.27
CA SER A 107 0.07 -4.61 -26.69
C SER A 107 1.29 -3.73 -27.03
N GLY A 108 2.05 -4.11 -28.06
CA GLY A 108 3.29 -3.43 -28.43
C GLY A 108 4.54 -3.85 -27.63
N GLY A 109 4.50 -4.99 -26.92
CA GLY A 109 5.68 -5.55 -26.24
C GLY A 109 6.08 -4.86 -24.94
N ARG A 110 5.27 -3.91 -24.45
CA ARG A 110 5.53 -3.22 -23.19
C ARG A 110 5.17 -4.11 -22.00
N VAL A 111 5.95 -4.01 -20.92
CA VAL A 111 5.63 -4.68 -19.66
C VAL A 111 4.33 -4.12 -19.08
N ASN A 112 3.44 -5.03 -18.66
CA ASN A 112 2.22 -4.68 -17.95
C ASN A 112 2.46 -4.83 -16.43
N LEU A 113 2.88 -3.73 -15.80
CA LEU A 113 3.18 -3.70 -14.35
C LEU A 113 1.96 -4.04 -13.51
N HIS A 114 0.79 -3.56 -13.86
CA HIS A 114 -0.45 -3.90 -13.15
C HIS A 114 -0.69 -5.43 -13.15
N LYS A 115 -0.54 -6.06 -14.29
CA LYS A 115 -0.74 -7.51 -14.43
C LYS A 115 0.25 -8.32 -13.61
N ILE A 116 1.52 -7.92 -13.57
CA ILE A 116 2.51 -8.64 -12.78
C ILE A 116 2.32 -8.40 -11.27
N CYS A 117 1.93 -7.21 -10.84
CA CYS A 117 1.54 -6.95 -9.45
C CYS A 117 0.34 -7.82 -9.03
N GLU A 118 -0.66 -7.95 -9.90
CA GLU A 118 -1.80 -8.86 -9.69
C GLU A 118 -1.35 -10.33 -9.52
N ILE A 119 -0.45 -10.81 -10.37
CA ILE A 119 0.10 -12.17 -10.28
C ILE A 119 0.85 -12.35 -8.97
N LEU A 120 1.77 -11.44 -8.63
CA LEU A 120 2.56 -11.50 -7.41
C LEU A 120 1.68 -11.58 -6.16
N LEU A 121 0.71 -10.68 -6.04
CA LEU A 121 -0.18 -10.62 -4.88
C LEU A 121 -1.07 -11.87 -4.79
N LYS A 122 -1.61 -12.37 -5.90
CA LYS A 122 -2.36 -13.62 -5.92
C LYS A 122 -1.52 -14.84 -5.54
N GLU A 123 -0.26 -14.88 -5.95
CA GLU A 123 0.65 -15.97 -5.56
C GLU A 123 1.03 -15.91 -4.09
N LEU A 124 1.24 -14.70 -3.55
CA LEU A 124 1.44 -14.49 -2.12
C LEU A 124 0.22 -14.95 -1.30
N GLN A 125 -0.97 -14.48 -1.65
CA GLN A 125 -2.23 -14.79 -0.95
C GLN A 125 -2.61 -16.27 -1.04
N SER A 126 -2.27 -16.94 -2.14
CA SER A 126 -2.52 -18.37 -2.33
C SER A 126 -1.45 -19.29 -1.73
N GLY A 127 -0.43 -18.74 -1.08
CA GLY A 127 0.66 -19.50 -0.46
C GLY A 127 1.64 -20.14 -1.45
N LYS A 128 1.60 -19.76 -2.74
CA LYS A 128 2.50 -20.32 -3.76
C LYS A 128 3.96 -19.88 -3.59
N LEU A 129 4.20 -18.82 -2.81
CA LEU A 129 5.54 -18.39 -2.43
C LEU A 129 6.09 -19.16 -1.21
N GLY A 130 5.32 -20.14 -0.69
CA GLY A 130 5.71 -20.91 0.48
C GLY A 130 5.43 -20.18 1.80
N ARG A 131 6.27 -20.46 2.81
CA ARG A 131 6.12 -19.85 4.14
C ARG A 131 6.74 -18.46 4.15
N VAL A 132 5.91 -17.46 4.01
CA VAL A 132 6.29 -16.05 4.01
C VAL A 132 5.63 -15.34 5.18
N THR A 133 6.40 -14.57 5.94
CA THR A 133 5.89 -13.60 6.91
C THR A 133 6.15 -12.18 6.40
N LEU A 134 5.16 -11.30 6.53
CA LEU A 134 5.26 -9.91 6.08
C LEU A 134 5.69 -8.96 7.20
N GLU A 135 5.82 -9.48 8.41
CA GLU A 135 6.10 -8.68 9.60
C GLU A 135 6.88 -9.50 10.62
N THR A 136 7.88 -8.90 11.23
CA THR A 136 8.62 -9.47 12.38
C THR A 136 8.52 -8.53 13.58
N PRO A 137 8.71 -9.04 14.83
CA PRO A 137 8.72 -8.20 16.02
C PRO A 137 9.77 -7.08 15.95
N GLU A 138 10.94 -7.39 15.39
CA GLU A 138 12.05 -6.43 15.25
C GLU A 138 11.68 -5.29 14.30
N MET A 139 11.03 -5.59 13.17
CA MET A 139 10.54 -4.59 12.22
C MET A 139 9.56 -3.64 12.90
N LEU A 140 8.64 -4.16 13.71
CA LEU A 140 7.66 -3.33 14.41
C LEU A 140 8.29 -2.39 15.43
N ILE A 141 9.35 -2.84 16.12
CA ILE A 141 10.10 -2.00 17.05
C ILE A 141 10.76 -0.85 16.30
N CYS A 142 11.51 -1.15 15.23
CA CYS A 142 12.18 -0.15 14.40
C CYS A 142 11.16 0.86 13.81
N GLU A 143 10.07 0.37 13.24
CA GLU A 143 9.03 1.23 12.66
C GLU A 143 8.36 2.14 13.69
N LYS A 144 8.11 1.65 14.92
CA LYS A 144 7.58 2.49 16.00
C LYS A 144 8.54 3.62 16.38
N GLU A 145 9.84 3.33 16.44
CA GLU A 145 10.85 4.35 16.71
C GLU A 145 10.91 5.40 15.60
N GLU A 146 10.89 4.97 14.34
CA GLU A 146 10.88 5.88 13.18
C GLU A 146 9.62 6.76 13.17
N MET A 147 8.47 6.17 13.45
CA MET A 147 7.21 6.90 13.55
C MET A 147 7.25 7.93 14.69
N ALA A 148 7.80 7.57 15.85
CA ALA A 148 7.96 8.48 16.96
C ALA A 148 8.87 9.66 16.59
N LYS A 149 10.01 9.40 15.94
CA LYS A 149 10.93 10.43 15.42
C LYS A 149 10.24 11.33 14.38
N ALA A 150 9.49 10.72 13.44
CA ALA A 150 8.74 11.47 12.43
C ALA A 150 7.61 12.32 13.04
N ALA A 151 6.91 11.81 14.04
CA ALA A 151 5.87 12.53 14.76
C ALA A 151 6.45 13.72 15.55
N ALA A 152 7.57 13.54 16.24
CA ALA A 152 8.29 14.60 16.93
C ALA A 152 8.73 15.71 15.98
N LYS A 153 9.34 15.35 14.84
CA LYS A 153 9.74 16.30 13.79
C LYS A 153 8.56 17.08 13.20
N LYS A 154 7.43 16.40 12.97
CA LYS A 154 6.19 17.05 12.50
C LYS A 154 5.62 18.00 13.55
N ALA A 155 5.64 17.62 14.84
CA ALA A 155 5.17 18.44 15.94
C ALA A 155 6.02 19.71 16.09
N GLU A 156 7.35 19.58 16.01
CA GLU A 156 8.28 20.71 16.05
C GLU A 156 8.08 21.66 14.87
N ALA A 157 7.96 21.11 13.65
CA ALA A 157 7.68 21.92 12.45
C ALA A 157 6.33 22.65 12.56
N LYS A 158 5.31 21.99 13.11
CA LYS A 158 3.99 22.59 13.35
C LYS A 158 4.06 23.69 14.42
N ALA A 159 4.84 23.48 15.48
CA ALA A 159 5.06 24.48 16.52
C ALA A 159 5.77 25.72 15.96
N LYS A 160 6.89 25.53 15.22
CA LYS A 160 7.62 26.61 14.54
C LYS A 160 6.73 27.37 13.54
N ARG A 161 5.87 26.68 12.79
CA ARG A 161 4.91 27.33 11.89
C ARG A 161 3.85 28.14 12.64
N LYS A 162 3.36 27.62 13.77
CA LYS A 162 2.38 28.33 14.62
C LYS A 162 2.98 29.57 15.29
N GLU A 163 4.24 29.50 15.69
CA GLU A 163 4.98 30.63 16.25
C GLU A 163 5.22 31.71 15.19
N LYS A 164 5.71 31.35 14.00
CA LYS A 164 5.87 32.27 12.86
C LYS A 164 4.53 32.91 12.45
N PHE A 165 3.41 32.21 12.58
CA PHE A 165 2.09 32.79 12.34
C PHE A 165 1.69 33.78 13.41
N LYS A 166 1.99 33.51 14.70
CA LYS A 166 1.71 34.43 15.81
C LYS A 166 2.58 35.70 15.74
N THR A 167 3.83 35.60 15.29
CA THR A 167 4.75 36.72 15.16
C THR A 167 4.55 37.54 13.86
N GLY A 168 3.52 37.23 13.06
CA GLY A 168 3.22 37.94 11.81
C GLY A 168 4.20 37.68 10.66
N SER A 169 5.22 36.84 10.87
CA SER A 169 6.28 36.52 9.89
C SER A 169 5.81 35.57 8.76
N LEU A 170 4.57 35.09 8.84
CA LEU A 170 3.94 34.16 7.87
C LEU A 170 2.60 34.66 7.31
N THR A 171 2.32 35.96 7.42
CA THR A 171 1.24 36.51 6.57
C THR A 171 1.75 36.54 5.15
N PRO A 172 1.25 35.69 4.24
CA PRO A 172 1.48 35.91 2.83
C PRO A 172 0.90 37.30 2.55
N ASP A 173 1.72 38.20 2.08
CA ASP A 173 1.25 39.53 1.73
C ASP A 173 -0.02 39.36 0.89
N LYS A 174 -1.12 40.01 1.30
CA LYS A 174 -2.38 39.96 0.56
C LYS A 174 -2.18 40.38 -0.90
N LYS A 175 -1.11 41.15 -1.15
CA LYS A 175 -0.62 41.57 -2.46
C LYS A 175 -0.11 40.39 -3.29
N ASP A 176 0.78 39.54 -2.76
CA ASP A 176 1.33 38.34 -3.45
C ASP A 176 0.23 37.32 -3.84
N ARG A 177 -0.79 37.16 -2.99
CA ARG A 177 -1.93 36.28 -3.30
C ARG A 177 -2.83 36.85 -4.39
N LYS A 178 -2.94 38.18 -4.46
CA LYS A 178 -3.75 38.86 -5.47
C LYS A 178 -3.04 38.82 -6.81
N GLU A 179 -1.75 39.12 -6.84
CA GLU A 179 -0.90 39.05 -8.03
C GLU A 179 -0.85 37.62 -8.63
N LYS A 180 -0.59 36.58 -7.83
CA LYS A 180 -0.63 35.19 -8.31
C LYS A 180 -2.01 34.72 -8.80
N ARG A 181 -3.11 35.28 -8.26
CA ARG A 181 -4.45 35.01 -8.77
C ARG A 181 -4.71 35.74 -10.10
N GLU A 182 -4.21 36.96 -10.26
CA GLU A 182 -4.32 37.71 -11.49
C GLU A 182 -3.47 37.14 -12.61
N GLU A 183 -2.24 36.72 -12.32
CA GLU A 183 -1.39 35.99 -13.27
C GLU A 183 -2.03 34.68 -13.76
N LYS A 184 -2.55 33.86 -12.86
CA LYS A 184 -3.29 32.63 -13.25
C LYS A 184 -4.52 32.91 -14.11
N ARG A 185 -5.27 33.98 -13.83
CA ARG A 185 -6.42 34.40 -14.65
C ARG A 185 -5.99 34.87 -16.03
N GLN A 186 -4.90 35.63 -16.13
CA GLN A 186 -4.36 36.09 -17.40
C GLN A 186 -3.82 34.93 -18.24
N GLU A 187 -3.13 33.98 -17.61
CA GLU A 187 -2.64 32.79 -18.29
C GLU A 187 -3.77 31.90 -18.81
N GLN A 188 -4.83 31.71 -18.03
CA GLN A 188 -6.03 30.99 -18.46
C GLN A 188 -6.73 31.70 -19.63
N SER A 189 -6.85 33.04 -19.60
CA SER A 189 -7.43 33.82 -20.68
C SER A 189 -6.58 33.77 -21.96
N ARG A 190 -5.24 33.75 -21.85
CA ARG A 190 -4.35 33.57 -23.01
C ARG A 190 -4.46 32.19 -23.63
N ARG A 191 -4.66 31.12 -22.80
CA ARG A 191 -4.87 29.75 -23.30
C ARG A 191 -6.22 29.59 -24.02
N MET A 192 -7.27 30.29 -23.56
CA MET A 192 -8.60 30.26 -24.19
C MET A 192 -8.66 31.02 -25.52
N ARG A 193 -7.80 32.03 -25.72
CA ARG A 193 -7.75 32.82 -26.99
C ARG A 193 -6.87 32.16 -28.07
N LYS A 194 -6.15 31.08 -27.75
CA LYS A 194 -5.31 30.32 -28.68
C LYS A 194 -5.96 29.01 -29.15
N LYS A 195 -7.18 28.72 -28.73
CA LYS A 195 -8.06 27.69 -29.27
C LYS A 195 -9.15 28.32 -30.14
#